data_67b3eb8da96f7943442935f3cb30bac3
#
_entry.id   67b3eb8da96f7943442935f3cb30bac3
#
_cell.length_a   1.000
_cell.length_b   1.000
_cell.length_c   1.000
_cell.angle_alpha   90.00
_cell.angle_beta   90.00
_cell.angle_gamma   90.00
#
_symmetry.space_group_name_H-M   'P 1'
#
loop_
_entity.id
_entity.type
_entity.pdbx_description
1 polymer ?
#
loop_
_entity_poly.entity_id
_entity_poly.type
_entity_poly.pdbx_seq_one_letter_code
_entity_poly.pdbx_strand_id
1 'polypeptide(L)'
;GKTSRALRGMVEAFYREGKQILLLSYTNRAVDEICKTLSVITPEIDFIRIGSELSCDPSFRSRLIENVLEACSTRREVHACIEGCRVFVGTVATFSSKTDMFRLKTFDVAIVDEATQILEPQLLGLLCARNVAGNNAIGKFILIGDHKQLPAVVLQSESQSEVCEECLQSIGLYNLKDSLFERLYRTVSANHSSPTTQRFYDMLCRQGRMNVEVARFPNHAFYGGLLEAVGLPHQQGELVLAPGLESDEFADVLVSRVAFLPSVPETPLQSAKINHSEAQLTARLAAAVYRQYEASGSGFHSALTLGVITPYRSQIALIKREIAALGIPVLNDILVDTVERFQGSERDVIIYSFCVNRTYQLKFLANLTEERGVWIDRKLNVALTRARKQLFMTGVPYLLRQNPIYADLLDTVL
;
A
#
# COMPACT_ATOMS: atom_id res chain seq x y z
N GLY A 1 -4.02 0.17 -10.52
CA GLY A 1 -4.54 0.79 -10.04
C GLY A 1 -5.67 1.51 -9.33
N LYS A 2 -5.79 1.31 -8.02
CA LYS A 2 -6.83 1.97 -7.20
C LYS A 2 -6.72 3.50 -7.33
N THR A 3 -5.61 4.07 -6.93
CA THR A 3 -5.38 5.53 -6.94
C THR A 3 -5.21 6.08 -8.36
N SER A 4 -4.33 5.48 -9.16
CA SER A 4 -3.95 6.03 -10.47
C SER A 4 -5.01 5.89 -11.59
N ARG A 5 -5.98 4.98 -11.47
CA ARG A 5 -7.04 4.79 -12.47
C ARG A 5 -8.45 4.95 -11.91
N ALA A 6 -8.80 4.20 -10.84
CA ALA A 6 -10.16 4.25 -10.33
C ALA A 6 -10.47 5.60 -9.67
N LEU A 7 -9.63 6.07 -8.76
CA LEU A 7 -9.79 7.40 -8.14
C LEU A 7 -9.78 8.48 -9.22
N ARG A 8 -8.82 8.45 -10.14
CA ARG A 8 -8.76 9.40 -11.27
C ARG A 8 -10.06 9.43 -12.07
N GLY A 9 -10.56 8.26 -12.50
CA GLY A 9 -11.79 8.18 -13.30
C GLY A 9 -13.01 8.70 -12.55
N MET A 10 -13.11 8.41 -11.24
CA MET A 10 -14.19 8.96 -10.40
C MET A 10 -14.10 10.49 -10.27
N VAL A 11 -12.90 11.02 -10.01
CA VAL A 11 -12.68 12.47 -9.92
C VAL A 11 -13.04 13.15 -11.24
N GLU A 12 -12.58 12.63 -12.39
CA GLU A 12 -12.92 13.18 -13.70
C GLU A 12 -14.43 13.18 -13.95
N ALA A 13 -15.14 12.10 -13.57
CA ALA A 13 -16.58 12.00 -13.74
C ALA A 13 -17.33 13.04 -12.87
N PHE A 14 -17.04 13.08 -11.56
CA PHE A 14 -17.68 14.03 -10.65
C PHE A 14 -17.33 15.48 -10.98
N TYR A 15 -16.10 15.74 -11.41
CA TYR A 15 -15.68 17.09 -11.80
C TYR A 15 -16.43 17.58 -13.04
N ARG A 16 -16.67 16.71 -14.04
CA ARG A 16 -17.51 17.04 -15.22
C ARG A 16 -18.97 17.32 -14.84
N GLU A 17 -19.48 16.63 -13.82
CA GLU A 17 -20.83 16.85 -13.27
C GLU A 17 -20.93 18.11 -12.41
N GLY A 18 -19.87 18.89 -12.25
CA GLY A 18 -19.87 20.11 -11.43
C GLY A 18 -19.84 19.88 -9.93
N LYS A 19 -19.51 18.64 -9.47
CA LYS A 19 -19.54 18.27 -8.05
C LYS A 19 -18.39 18.89 -7.26
N GLN A 20 -18.65 19.09 -5.96
CA GLN A 20 -17.67 19.45 -4.94
C GLN A 20 -17.06 18.17 -4.37
N ILE A 21 -15.74 18.01 -4.46
CA ILE A 21 -15.05 16.75 -4.21
C ILE A 21 -14.05 16.92 -3.07
N LEU A 22 -14.11 16.01 -2.09
CA LEU A 22 -13.14 15.91 -1.02
C LEU A 22 -12.34 14.62 -1.19
N LEU A 23 -11.02 14.72 -1.32
CA LEU A 23 -10.12 13.57 -1.46
C LEU A 23 -9.32 13.38 -0.18
N LEU A 24 -9.42 12.21 0.40
CA LEU A 24 -8.85 11.90 1.70
C LEU A 24 -7.97 10.65 1.63
N SER A 25 -6.92 10.62 2.44
CA SER A 25 -6.16 9.40 2.70
C SER A 25 -5.61 9.38 4.13
N TYR A 26 -4.99 8.25 4.51
CA TYR A 26 -4.44 8.07 5.85
C TYR A 26 -3.14 8.85 6.06
N THR A 27 -2.22 8.85 5.09
CA THR A 27 -0.88 9.44 5.20
C THR A 27 -0.67 10.61 4.24
N ASN A 28 0.21 11.55 4.61
CA ASN A 28 0.62 12.64 3.72
C ASN A 28 1.24 12.13 2.41
N ARG A 29 2.01 11.04 2.46
CA ARG A 29 2.57 10.40 1.25
C ARG A 29 1.47 9.94 0.30
N ALA A 30 0.40 9.32 0.81
CA ALA A 30 -0.72 8.90 -0.03
C ALA A 30 -1.49 10.12 -0.58
N VAL A 31 -1.59 11.20 0.20
CA VAL A 31 -2.14 12.49 -0.27
C VAL A 31 -1.29 13.06 -1.41
N ASP A 32 0.05 12.99 -1.33
CA ASP A 32 0.94 13.41 -2.41
C ASP A 32 0.75 12.58 -3.69
N GLU A 33 0.52 11.27 -3.58
CA GLU A 33 0.19 10.42 -4.73
C GLU A 33 -1.17 10.77 -5.35
N ILE A 34 -2.14 11.18 -4.53
CA ILE A 34 -3.41 11.75 -5.03
C ILE A 34 -3.13 13.05 -5.81
N CYS A 35 -2.34 13.97 -5.24
CA CYS A 35 -1.98 15.22 -5.91
C CYS A 35 -1.27 14.98 -7.24
N LYS A 36 -0.31 14.03 -7.31
CA LYS A 36 0.32 13.62 -8.58
C LYS A 36 -0.70 13.09 -9.58
N THR A 37 -1.68 12.32 -9.12
CA THR A 37 -2.73 11.80 -9.99
C THR A 37 -3.61 12.93 -10.55
N LEU A 38 -3.92 13.95 -9.75
CA LEU A 38 -4.68 15.12 -10.21
C LEU A 38 -3.91 15.94 -11.25
N SER A 39 -2.61 16.12 -11.07
CA SER A 39 -1.74 16.93 -11.97
C SER A 39 -1.61 16.37 -13.39
N VAL A 40 -1.95 15.08 -13.60
CA VAL A 40 -1.91 14.45 -14.95
C VAL A 40 -3.29 14.36 -15.60
N ILE A 41 -4.34 14.94 -15.00
CA ILE A 41 -5.68 15.01 -15.59
C ILE A 41 -5.74 16.18 -16.57
N THR A 42 -6.33 15.93 -17.75
CA THR A 42 -6.49 16.95 -18.79
C THR A 42 -7.96 17.12 -19.14
N PRO A 43 -8.54 18.35 -19.14
CA PRO A 43 -7.90 19.61 -18.71
C PRO A 43 -7.52 19.61 -17.21
N GLU A 44 -6.55 20.44 -16.84
CA GLU A 44 -6.04 20.52 -15.46
C GLU A 44 -7.16 20.81 -14.46
N ILE A 45 -7.19 20.01 -13.38
CA ILE A 45 -8.12 20.19 -12.28
C ILE A 45 -7.42 21.01 -11.20
N ASP A 46 -7.96 22.18 -10.90
CA ASP A 46 -7.50 22.99 -9.77
C ASP A 46 -7.93 22.36 -8.45
N PHE A 47 -7.01 22.34 -7.46
CA PHE A 47 -7.28 21.77 -6.15
C PHE A 47 -6.55 22.53 -5.02
N ILE A 48 -7.14 22.50 -3.84
CA ILE A 48 -6.52 22.99 -2.60
C ILE A 48 -6.11 21.80 -1.73
N ARG A 49 -4.84 21.82 -1.28
CA ARG A 49 -4.33 20.87 -0.32
C ARG A 49 -4.41 21.43 1.11
N ILE A 50 -4.99 20.66 2.03
CA ILE A 50 -5.02 20.96 3.45
C ILE A 50 -3.95 20.11 4.16
N GLY A 51 -2.99 20.79 4.80
CA GLY A 51 -1.89 20.11 5.48
C GLY A 51 -0.78 21.06 5.88
N SER A 52 0.30 20.52 6.43
CA SER A 52 1.50 21.28 6.81
C SER A 52 2.53 21.25 5.68
N GLU A 53 3.23 22.36 5.47
CA GLU A 53 4.32 22.47 4.52
C GLU A 53 5.43 21.43 4.75
N LEU A 54 5.76 21.15 6.02
CA LEU A 54 6.80 20.18 6.40
C LEU A 54 6.46 18.74 5.97
N SER A 55 5.18 18.43 5.81
CA SER A 55 4.70 17.08 5.43
C SER A 55 4.18 17.01 3.99
N CYS A 56 4.36 18.08 3.22
CA CYS A 56 3.94 18.20 1.83
C CYS A 56 5.13 18.02 0.88
N ASP A 57 4.94 17.23 -0.19
CA ASP A 57 5.90 17.18 -1.29
C ASP A 57 6.13 18.62 -1.82
N PRO A 58 7.39 19.06 -1.99
CA PRO A 58 7.71 20.42 -2.46
C PRO A 58 6.95 20.82 -3.74
N SER A 59 6.68 19.88 -4.63
CA SER A 59 5.95 20.11 -5.89
C SER A 59 4.51 20.62 -5.68
N PHE A 60 3.92 20.39 -4.51
CA PHE A 60 2.53 20.74 -4.21
C PHE A 60 2.38 21.80 -3.13
N ARG A 61 3.47 22.41 -2.66
CA ARG A 61 3.40 23.47 -1.64
C ARG A 61 2.58 24.67 -2.08
N SER A 62 2.66 25.06 -3.36
CA SER A 62 1.85 26.13 -3.93
C SER A 62 0.33 25.86 -3.87
N ARG A 63 -0.08 24.61 -3.69
CA ARG A 63 -1.48 24.19 -3.54
C ARG A 63 -1.95 24.13 -2.08
N LEU A 64 -1.07 24.38 -1.10
CA LEU A 64 -1.46 24.46 0.30
C LEU A 64 -2.39 25.66 0.51
N ILE A 65 -3.41 25.46 1.35
CA ILE A 65 -4.45 26.49 1.58
C ILE A 65 -3.82 27.81 2.03
N GLU A 66 -2.82 27.76 2.89
CA GLU A 66 -2.11 28.94 3.39
C GLU A 66 -1.53 29.74 2.20
N ASN A 67 -0.83 29.09 1.28
CA ASN A 67 -0.18 29.72 0.13
C ASN A 67 -1.21 30.18 -0.92
N VAL A 68 -2.28 29.40 -1.13
CA VAL A 68 -3.37 29.78 -2.03
C VAL A 68 -4.08 31.06 -1.54
N LEU A 69 -4.21 31.22 -0.22
CA LEU A 69 -4.89 32.37 0.40
C LEU A 69 -3.99 33.59 0.60
N GLU A 70 -2.66 33.49 0.41
CA GLU A 70 -1.73 34.61 0.52
C GLU A 70 -2.10 35.79 -0.41
N ALA A 71 -2.67 35.50 -1.57
CA ALA A 71 -3.12 36.54 -2.53
C ALA A 71 -4.43 37.20 -2.12
N CYS A 72 -5.15 36.72 -1.09
CA CYS A 72 -6.42 37.27 -0.64
C CYS A 72 -6.20 38.31 0.43
N SER A 73 -6.69 39.52 0.18
CA SER A 73 -6.58 40.66 1.11
C SER A 73 -7.80 40.84 2.01
N THR A 74 -8.95 40.29 1.62
CA THR A 74 -10.23 40.42 2.32
C THR A 74 -10.88 39.09 2.62
N ARG A 75 -11.73 39.05 3.68
CA ARG A 75 -12.53 37.85 4.00
C ARG A 75 -13.42 37.40 2.84
N ARG A 76 -13.89 38.32 2.02
CA ARG A 76 -14.74 38.06 0.86
C ARG A 76 -13.94 37.32 -0.22
N GLU A 77 -12.70 37.71 -0.45
CA GLU A 77 -11.81 37.06 -1.41
C GLU A 77 -11.45 35.66 -0.92
N VAL A 78 -11.13 35.50 0.38
CA VAL A 78 -10.90 34.18 0.99
C VAL A 78 -12.10 33.24 0.79
N HIS A 79 -13.31 33.75 1.06
CA HIS A 79 -14.55 32.99 0.88
C HIS A 79 -14.75 32.58 -0.59
N ALA A 80 -14.60 33.54 -1.51
CA ALA A 80 -14.72 33.28 -2.94
C ALA A 80 -13.69 32.27 -3.46
N CYS A 81 -12.45 32.32 -2.95
CA CYS A 81 -11.40 31.38 -3.30
C CYS A 81 -11.75 29.95 -2.83
N ILE A 82 -12.20 29.82 -1.57
CA ILE A 82 -12.59 28.49 -1.01
C ILE A 82 -13.85 27.96 -1.73
N GLU A 83 -14.85 28.77 -1.99
CA GLU A 83 -16.07 28.36 -2.71
C GLU A 83 -15.76 27.97 -4.17
N GLY A 84 -14.92 28.77 -4.84
CA GLY A 84 -14.56 28.56 -6.25
C GLY A 84 -13.78 27.26 -6.52
N CYS A 85 -12.92 26.84 -5.60
CA CYS A 85 -12.19 25.60 -5.76
C CYS A 85 -13.09 24.37 -5.46
N ARG A 86 -13.22 23.49 -6.42
CA ARG A 86 -14.12 22.32 -6.31
C ARG A 86 -13.47 21.07 -5.73
N VAL A 87 -12.15 20.98 -5.69
CA VAL A 87 -11.43 19.80 -5.22
C VAL A 87 -10.56 20.15 -4.04
N PHE A 88 -10.77 19.48 -2.93
CA PHE A 88 -9.94 19.58 -1.73
C PHE A 88 -9.27 18.25 -1.43
N VAL A 89 -8.01 18.30 -0.98
CA VAL A 89 -7.20 17.11 -0.74
C VAL A 89 -6.52 17.21 0.62
N GLY A 90 -6.50 16.14 1.40
CA GLY A 90 -5.77 16.10 2.67
C GLY A 90 -5.87 14.76 3.40
N THR A 91 -5.32 14.72 4.60
CA THR A 91 -5.45 13.51 5.43
C THR A 91 -6.76 13.53 6.22
N VAL A 92 -7.29 12.35 6.53
CA VAL A 92 -8.45 12.20 7.41
C VAL A 92 -8.21 12.91 8.74
N ALA A 93 -7.03 12.75 9.34
CA ALA A 93 -6.68 13.40 10.61
C ALA A 93 -6.74 14.93 10.52
N THR A 94 -6.25 15.51 9.42
CA THR A 94 -6.26 16.97 9.21
C THR A 94 -7.69 17.51 9.12
N PHE A 95 -8.55 16.87 8.34
CA PHE A 95 -9.93 17.32 8.20
C PHE A 95 -10.77 17.06 9.45
N SER A 96 -10.53 15.96 10.17
CA SER A 96 -11.19 15.66 11.45
C SER A 96 -10.82 16.68 12.54
N SER A 97 -9.62 17.29 12.47
CA SER A 97 -9.20 18.34 13.40
C SER A 97 -9.64 19.75 12.99
N LYS A 98 -10.01 19.97 11.72
CA LYS A 98 -10.42 21.26 11.15
C LYS A 98 -11.88 21.25 10.74
N THR A 99 -12.77 20.75 11.59
CA THR A 99 -14.22 20.61 11.28
C THR A 99 -14.91 21.94 10.97
N ASP A 100 -14.38 23.09 11.44
CA ASP A 100 -14.88 24.41 11.08
C ASP A 100 -14.81 24.71 9.57
N MET A 101 -13.95 24.02 8.82
CA MET A 101 -13.90 24.11 7.36
C MET A 101 -15.26 23.76 6.73
N PHE A 102 -16.00 22.82 7.30
CA PHE A 102 -17.32 22.41 6.82
C PHE A 102 -18.41 23.46 6.98
N ARG A 103 -18.15 24.51 7.75
CA ARG A 103 -19.02 25.70 7.83
C ARG A 103 -18.82 26.63 6.63
N LEU A 104 -17.65 26.58 6.00
CA LEU A 104 -17.29 27.39 4.84
C LEU A 104 -17.51 26.64 3.52
N LYS A 105 -17.35 25.31 3.54
CA LYS A 105 -17.38 24.46 2.34
C LYS A 105 -18.14 23.17 2.58
N THR A 106 -19.01 22.82 1.66
CA THR A 106 -19.68 21.50 1.62
C THR A 106 -19.19 20.71 0.42
N PHE A 107 -19.30 19.38 0.52
CA PHE A 107 -18.85 18.47 -0.51
C PHE A 107 -19.99 17.52 -0.91
N ASP A 108 -20.17 17.34 -2.22
CA ASP A 108 -21.12 16.34 -2.74
C ASP A 108 -20.62 14.93 -2.47
N VAL A 109 -19.30 14.74 -2.57
CA VAL A 109 -18.67 13.44 -2.41
C VAL A 109 -17.31 13.57 -1.71
N ALA A 110 -17.06 12.68 -0.74
CA ALA A 110 -15.73 12.40 -0.20
C ALA A 110 -15.24 11.03 -0.69
N ILE A 111 -14.05 10.99 -1.28
CA ILE A 111 -13.38 9.75 -1.69
C ILE A 111 -12.22 9.52 -0.72
N VAL A 112 -12.25 8.41 0.00
CA VAL A 112 -11.24 8.03 1.00
C VAL A 112 -10.40 6.91 0.42
N ASP A 113 -9.15 7.21 0.06
CA ASP A 113 -8.19 6.22 -0.42
C ASP A 113 -7.44 5.56 0.75
N GLU A 114 -7.03 4.31 0.59
CA GLU A 114 -6.46 3.44 1.63
C GLU A 114 -7.36 3.36 2.88
N ALA A 115 -8.68 3.30 2.69
CA ALA A 115 -9.68 3.34 3.76
C ALA A 115 -9.57 2.17 4.78
N THR A 116 -8.94 1.07 4.41
CA THR A 116 -8.66 -0.07 5.31
C THR A 116 -7.59 0.24 6.37
N GLN A 117 -6.81 1.30 6.19
CA GLN A 117 -5.82 1.76 7.17
C GLN A 117 -6.38 2.78 8.16
N ILE A 118 -7.65 3.16 8.03
CA ILE A 118 -8.30 4.19 8.85
C ILE A 118 -9.31 3.51 9.77
N LEU A 119 -9.08 3.62 11.07
CA LEU A 119 -10.02 3.12 12.06
C LEU A 119 -11.34 3.88 11.99
N GLU A 120 -12.46 3.18 12.21
CA GLU A 120 -13.78 3.81 12.14
C GLU A 120 -13.91 5.07 13.02
N PRO A 121 -13.42 5.08 14.29
CA PRO A 121 -13.47 6.29 15.12
C PRO A 121 -12.79 7.52 14.52
N GLN A 122 -11.77 7.33 13.68
CA GLN A 122 -11.06 8.44 13.03
C GLN A 122 -11.91 9.13 11.95
N LEU A 123 -12.92 8.42 11.38
CA LEU A 123 -13.83 8.96 10.38
C LEU A 123 -15.07 9.63 10.98
N LEU A 124 -15.39 9.41 12.27
CA LEU A 124 -16.63 9.90 12.89
C LEU A 124 -16.80 11.41 12.76
N GLY A 125 -15.71 12.19 12.94
CA GLY A 125 -15.74 13.63 12.79
C GLY A 125 -16.19 14.09 11.39
N LEU A 126 -15.81 13.33 10.36
CA LEU A 126 -16.19 13.60 8.96
C LEU A 126 -17.60 13.11 8.64
N LEU A 127 -17.96 11.91 9.12
CA LEU A 127 -19.29 11.33 8.94
C LEU A 127 -20.39 12.20 9.58
N CYS A 128 -20.07 12.82 10.74
CA CYS A 128 -20.97 13.66 11.50
C CYS A 128 -20.83 15.16 11.16
N ALA A 129 -19.96 15.55 10.23
CA ALA A 129 -19.72 16.94 9.88
C ALA A 129 -21.01 17.64 9.40
N ARG A 130 -21.26 18.84 9.93
CA ARG A 130 -22.45 19.66 9.62
C ARG A 130 -22.04 21.01 9.03
N ASN A 131 -22.82 21.47 8.07
CA ASN A 131 -22.71 22.83 7.57
C ASN A 131 -23.42 23.85 8.51
N VAL A 132 -23.36 25.12 8.18
CA VAL A 132 -24.01 26.19 8.98
C VAL A 132 -25.52 26.01 9.12
N ALA A 133 -26.19 25.35 8.17
CA ALA A 133 -27.62 25.09 8.22
C ALA A 133 -27.98 23.80 9.02
N GLY A 134 -26.97 23.11 9.60
CA GLY A 134 -27.16 21.87 10.34
C GLY A 134 -27.33 20.62 9.47
N ASN A 135 -27.23 20.76 8.14
CA ASN A 135 -27.27 19.64 7.21
C ASN A 135 -25.90 18.92 7.12
N ASN A 136 -25.89 17.70 6.59
CA ASN A 136 -24.64 17.00 6.33
C ASN A 136 -23.73 17.85 5.44
N ALA A 137 -22.48 18.03 5.87
CA ALA A 137 -21.49 18.77 5.10
C ALA A 137 -20.91 17.95 3.94
N ILE A 138 -21.03 16.63 4.01
CA ILE A 138 -20.58 15.66 2.99
C ILE A 138 -21.79 14.81 2.60
N GLY A 139 -22.14 14.81 1.32
CA GLY A 139 -23.31 14.12 0.81
C GLY A 139 -23.15 12.62 0.63
N LYS A 140 -21.97 12.17 0.19
CA LYS A 140 -21.65 10.77 -0.10
C LYS A 140 -20.21 10.43 0.26
N PHE A 141 -19.96 9.21 0.74
CA PHE A 141 -18.62 8.66 0.93
C PHE A 141 -18.38 7.51 -0.04
N ILE A 142 -17.18 7.49 -0.64
CA ILE A 142 -16.65 6.38 -1.42
C ILE A 142 -15.37 5.94 -0.74
N LEU A 143 -15.33 4.69 -0.30
CA LEU A 143 -14.18 4.11 0.39
C LEU A 143 -13.41 3.22 -0.58
N ILE A 144 -12.13 3.52 -0.80
CA ILE A 144 -11.22 2.71 -1.62
C ILE A 144 -10.24 2.03 -0.67
N GLY A 145 -10.11 0.71 -0.77
CA GLY A 145 -9.24 -0.04 0.12
C GLY A 145 -8.96 -1.45 -0.39
N ASP A 146 -8.23 -2.19 0.40
CA ASP A 146 -7.95 -3.60 0.18
C ASP A 146 -7.79 -4.29 1.54
N HIS A 147 -8.86 -4.92 2.00
CA HIS A 147 -8.91 -5.61 3.30
C HIS A 147 -8.00 -6.85 3.37
N LYS A 148 -7.47 -7.30 2.23
CA LYS A 148 -6.49 -8.39 2.13
C LYS A 148 -5.04 -7.89 2.22
N GLN A 149 -4.85 -6.59 2.39
CA GLN A 149 -3.57 -5.95 2.72
C GLN A 149 -3.54 -5.53 4.19
N LEU A 150 -2.45 -4.90 4.62
CA LEU A 150 -2.25 -4.52 6.03
C LEU A 150 -3.40 -3.64 6.55
N PRO A 151 -3.96 -3.98 7.73
CA PRO A 151 -4.99 -3.19 8.39
C PRO A 151 -4.40 -1.93 9.05
N ALA A 152 -5.26 -1.13 9.63
CA ALA A 152 -4.85 -0.05 10.51
C ALA A 152 -3.99 -0.56 11.69
N VAL A 153 -3.03 0.25 12.12
CA VAL A 153 -2.20 -0.08 13.28
C VAL A 153 -2.99 0.19 14.57
N VAL A 154 -3.17 -0.84 15.38
CA VAL A 154 -3.85 -0.76 16.68
C VAL A 154 -2.91 -1.22 17.76
N LEU A 155 -2.79 -0.43 18.83
CA LEU A 155 -1.93 -0.71 19.99
C LEU A 155 -2.66 -1.48 21.09
N GLN A 156 -3.98 -1.37 21.15
CA GLN A 156 -4.83 -2.06 22.13
C GLN A 156 -4.94 -3.56 21.82
N SER A 157 -5.09 -4.36 22.86
CA SER A 157 -5.42 -5.77 22.70
C SER A 157 -6.84 -5.96 22.13
N GLU A 158 -7.12 -7.13 21.61
CA GLU A 158 -8.44 -7.46 21.06
C GLU A 158 -9.56 -7.26 22.09
N SER A 159 -9.35 -7.73 23.32
CA SER A 159 -10.32 -7.58 24.42
C SER A 159 -10.53 -6.11 24.86
N GLN A 160 -9.56 -5.24 24.68
CA GLN A 160 -9.69 -3.80 24.98
C GLN A 160 -10.45 -3.03 23.92
N SER A 161 -10.55 -3.59 22.71
CA SER A 161 -11.20 -2.97 21.57
C SER A 161 -12.58 -3.60 21.26
N GLU A 162 -12.96 -4.65 21.99
CA GLU A 162 -14.23 -5.37 21.83
C GLU A 162 -15.41 -4.46 22.17
N VAL A 163 -16.46 -4.57 21.37
CA VAL A 163 -17.71 -3.81 21.53
C VAL A 163 -18.77 -4.76 22.09
N CYS A 164 -19.27 -4.45 23.28
CA CYS A 164 -20.23 -5.26 24.00
C CYS A 164 -21.70 -4.76 23.84
N GLU A 165 -21.89 -3.54 23.37
CA GLU A 165 -23.21 -2.93 23.21
C GLU A 165 -23.99 -3.55 22.05
N GLU A 166 -25.16 -4.15 22.34
CA GLU A 166 -25.99 -4.83 21.34
C GLU A 166 -26.41 -3.92 20.18
N CYS A 167 -26.68 -2.63 20.44
CA CYS A 167 -27.06 -1.68 19.41
C CYS A 167 -25.91 -1.42 18.40
N LEU A 168 -24.64 -1.47 18.84
CA LEU A 168 -23.48 -1.34 17.97
C LEU A 168 -23.18 -2.65 17.25
N GLN A 169 -23.33 -3.79 17.93
CA GLN A 169 -23.18 -5.10 17.28
C GLN A 169 -24.25 -5.32 16.19
N SER A 170 -25.47 -4.79 16.37
CA SER A 170 -26.54 -4.91 15.38
C SER A 170 -26.22 -4.23 14.04
N ILE A 171 -25.33 -3.25 14.02
CA ILE A 171 -24.82 -2.61 12.81
C ILE A 171 -23.48 -3.21 12.32
N GLY A 172 -23.07 -4.36 12.90
CA GLY A 172 -21.84 -5.06 12.52
C GLY A 172 -20.55 -4.54 13.16
N LEU A 173 -20.64 -3.67 14.18
CA LEU A 173 -19.47 -3.14 14.89
C LEU A 173 -19.19 -4.04 16.11
N TYR A 174 -18.27 -4.99 15.95
CA TYR A 174 -17.87 -5.94 16.99
C TYR A 174 -16.55 -5.57 17.65
N ASN A 175 -15.70 -4.80 16.96
CA ASN A 175 -14.40 -4.41 17.47
C ASN A 175 -13.96 -3.05 16.90
N LEU A 176 -13.46 -2.14 17.75
CA LEU A 176 -13.00 -0.81 17.36
C LEU A 176 -11.66 -0.83 16.60
N LYS A 177 -10.99 -1.98 16.51
CA LYS A 177 -9.79 -2.16 15.68
C LYS A 177 -10.10 -2.29 14.18
N ASP A 178 -11.38 -2.51 13.83
CA ASP A 178 -11.79 -2.63 12.45
C ASP A 178 -11.89 -1.25 11.79
N SER A 179 -11.57 -1.20 10.51
CA SER A 179 -11.87 -0.03 9.71
C SER A 179 -13.36 -0.01 9.33
N LEU A 180 -13.90 1.19 9.10
CA LEU A 180 -15.25 1.33 8.55
C LEU A 180 -15.40 0.55 7.24
N PHE A 181 -14.33 0.53 6.41
CA PHE A 181 -14.30 -0.24 5.16
C PHE A 181 -14.54 -1.73 5.42
N GLU A 182 -13.79 -2.35 6.35
CA GLU A 182 -13.92 -3.79 6.65
C GLU A 182 -15.29 -4.11 7.25
N ARG A 183 -15.79 -3.27 8.16
CA ARG A 183 -17.12 -3.45 8.74
C ARG A 183 -18.22 -3.41 7.67
N LEU A 184 -18.25 -2.37 6.84
CA LEU A 184 -19.25 -2.25 5.78
C LEU A 184 -19.11 -3.37 4.74
N TYR A 185 -17.88 -3.73 4.35
CA TYR A 185 -17.65 -4.83 3.42
C TYR A 185 -18.21 -6.16 3.98
N ARG A 186 -17.96 -6.49 5.25
CA ARG A 186 -18.52 -7.69 5.88
C ARG A 186 -20.04 -7.67 5.89
N THR A 187 -20.64 -6.54 6.28
CA THR A 187 -22.10 -6.39 6.36
C THR A 187 -22.75 -6.56 4.99
N VAL A 188 -22.19 -5.94 3.95
CA VAL A 188 -22.75 -5.99 2.60
C VAL A 188 -22.45 -7.32 1.93
N SER A 189 -21.26 -7.91 2.13
CA SER A 189 -20.87 -9.19 1.52
C SER A 189 -21.57 -10.40 2.14
N ALA A 190 -22.04 -10.30 3.38
CA ALA A 190 -22.86 -11.36 4.02
C ALA A 190 -24.26 -11.48 3.40
N ASN A 191 -24.77 -10.38 2.81
CA ASN A 191 -26.11 -10.29 2.24
C ASN A 191 -26.15 -10.49 0.71
N HIS A 192 -25.34 -11.41 0.18
CA HIS A 192 -25.18 -11.66 -1.26
C HIS A 192 -26.46 -11.97 -2.06
N SER A 193 -27.57 -12.27 -1.41
CA SER A 193 -28.81 -12.70 -2.06
C SER A 193 -29.66 -11.56 -2.62
N SER A 194 -29.30 -10.29 -2.36
CA SER A 194 -30.08 -9.14 -2.83
C SER A 194 -29.37 -8.40 -3.98
N PRO A 195 -30.03 -8.20 -5.14
CA PRO A 195 -29.51 -7.36 -6.22
C PRO A 195 -29.18 -5.92 -5.78
N THR A 196 -29.77 -5.47 -4.67
CA THR A 196 -29.56 -4.15 -4.10
C THR A 196 -28.21 -4.02 -3.39
N THR A 197 -27.69 -5.08 -2.77
CA THR A 197 -26.41 -5.06 -2.03
C THR A 197 -25.20 -5.00 -2.96
N GLN A 198 -25.28 -5.60 -4.14
CA GLN A 198 -24.22 -5.58 -5.15
C GLN A 198 -23.94 -4.16 -5.71
N ARG A 199 -24.85 -3.20 -5.47
CA ARG A 199 -24.68 -1.78 -5.88
C ARG A 199 -23.77 -0.98 -4.95
N PHE A 200 -23.43 -1.51 -3.78
CA PHE A 200 -22.68 -0.75 -2.77
C PHE A 200 -21.17 -1.04 -2.75
N TYR A 201 -20.73 -2.12 -3.39
CA TYR A 201 -19.30 -2.44 -3.51
C TYR A 201 -18.98 -3.08 -4.85
N ASP A 202 -17.73 -2.92 -5.27
CA ASP A 202 -17.18 -3.55 -6.46
C ASP A 202 -15.70 -3.86 -6.26
N MET A 203 -15.17 -4.83 -6.98
CA MET A 203 -13.78 -5.25 -6.94
C MET A 203 -13.07 -4.89 -8.24
N LEU A 204 -11.95 -4.19 -8.12
CA LEU A 204 -11.09 -3.88 -9.26
C LEU A 204 -10.24 -5.11 -9.62
N CYS A 205 -10.68 -5.89 -10.58
CA CYS A 205 -10.00 -7.13 -11.00
C CYS A 205 -8.79 -6.87 -11.91
N ARG A 206 -8.74 -5.75 -12.64
CA ARG A 206 -7.64 -5.44 -13.57
C ARG A 206 -6.48 -4.77 -12.86
N GLN A 207 -5.32 -5.44 -12.84
CA GLN A 207 -4.09 -4.94 -12.23
C GLN A 207 -3.04 -4.55 -13.29
N GLY A 208 -2.33 -3.45 -13.08
CA GLY A 208 -1.28 -2.93 -13.98
C GLY A 208 0.11 -2.90 -13.31
N ARG A 209 0.29 -3.52 -12.13
CA ARG A 209 1.55 -3.47 -11.40
C ARG A 209 2.43 -4.68 -11.71
N MET A 210 1.96 -5.86 -11.33
CA MET A 210 2.79 -7.07 -11.32
C MET A 210 2.86 -7.73 -12.69
N ASN A 211 4.02 -8.29 -13.01
CA ASN A 211 4.14 -9.30 -14.06
C ASN A 211 3.20 -10.47 -13.77
N VAL A 212 2.75 -11.18 -14.80
CA VAL A 212 1.76 -12.26 -14.67
C VAL A 212 2.26 -13.39 -13.76
N GLU A 213 3.54 -13.74 -13.83
CA GLU A 213 4.13 -14.78 -12.98
C GLU A 213 4.29 -14.31 -11.54
N VAL A 214 4.73 -13.07 -11.31
CA VAL A 214 4.79 -12.46 -9.97
C VAL A 214 3.39 -12.42 -9.33
N ALA A 215 2.36 -12.15 -10.13
CA ALA A 215 0.98 -12.11 -9.65
C ALA A 215 0.38 -13.48 -9.37
N ARG A 216 0.94 -14.57 -9.88
CA ARG A 216 0.35 -15.91 -9.89
C ARG A 216 -0.03 -16.39 -8.48
N PHE A 217 0.93 -16.42 -7.55
CA PHE A 217 0.67 -16.87 -6.19
C PHE A 217 -0.29 -15.94 -5.43
N PRO A 218 -0.05 -14.61 -5.30
CA PRO A 218 -0.99 -13.74 -4.58
C PRO A 218 -2.38 -13.71 -5.19
N ASN A 219 -2.50 -13.83 -6.51
CA ASN A 219 -3.80 -13.91 -7.18
C ASN A 219 -4.56 -15.17 -6.78
N HIS A 220 -3.91 -16.32 -6.85
CA HIS A 220 -4.52 -17.60 -6.45
C HIS A 220 -4.84 -17.62 -4.94
N ALA A 221 -3.85 -17.38 -4.10
CA ALA A 221 -3.96 -17.54 -2.65
C ALA A 221 -4.87 -16.50 -1.97
N PHE A 222 -4.87 -15.25 -2.47
CA PHE A 222 -5.52 -14.14 -1.77
C PHE A 222 -6.69 -13.53 -2.53
N TYR A 223 -6.71 -13.61 -3.87
CA TYR A 223 -7.74 -12.94 -4.69
C TYR A 223 -8.61 -13.93 -5.49
N GLY A 224 -8.53 -15.23 -5.20
CA GLY A 224 -9.38 -16.25 -5.83
C GLY A 224 -9.24 -16.36 -7.35
N GLY A 225 -8.08 -15.99 -7.90
CA GLY A 225 -7.82 -16.00 -9.35
C GLY A 225 -8.45 -14.84 -10.12
N LEU A 226 -9.05 -13.87 -9.44
CA LEU A 226 -9.83 -12.80 -10.09
C LEU A 226 -8.99 -11.65 -10.67
N LEU A 227 -7.69 -11.57 -10.36
CA LEU A 227 -6.84 -10.50 -10.86
C LEU A 227 -6.37 -10.78 -12.29
N GLU A 228 -6.63 -9.85 -13.19
CA GLU A 228 -6.23 -9.89 -14.59
C GLU A 228 -5.19 -8.82 -14.91
N ALA A 229 -4.14 -9.17 -15.64
CA ALA A 229 -3.18 -8.20 -16.14
C ALA A 229 -3.79 -7.33 -17.24
N VAL A 230 -3.44 -6.03 -17.27
CA VAL A 230 -3.93 -5.11 -18.32
C VAL A 230 -3.08 -5.13 -19.59
N GLY A 231 -2.03 -5.98 -19.64
CA GLY A 231 -1.20 -6.15 -20.85
C GLY A 231 -0.12 -5.08 -21.03
N LEU A 232 0.38 -4.48 -19.94
CA LEU A 232 1.51 -3.56 -20.01
C LEU A 232 2.81 -4.32 -20.35
N PRO A 233 3.79 -3.69 -21.05
CA PRO A 233 5.02 -4.37 -21.48
C PRO A 233 5.75 -5.12 -20.37
N HIS A 234 5.88 -4.56 -19.18
CA HIS A 234 6.54 -5.21 -18.05
C HIS A 234 5.75 -6.38 -17.45
N GLN A 235 4.48 -6.54 -17.80
CA GLN A 235 3.64 -7.62 -17.30
C GLN A 235 3.80 -8.92 -18.09
N GLN A 236 4.23 -8.84 -19.36
CA GLN A 236 4.27 -9.97 -20.30
C GLN A 236 5.60 -10.10 -21.04
N GLY A 237 6.50 -9.09 -20.97
CA GLY A 237 7.78 -9.10 -21.63
C GLY A 237 8.68 -10.22 -21.11
N GLU A 238 9.61 -10.68 -21.92
CA GLU A 238 10.62 -11.66 -21.51
C GLU A 238 11.75 -11.02 -20.70
N LEU A 239 12.43 -11.84 -19.90
CA LEU A 239 13.68 -11.46 -19.23
C LEU A 239 14.84 -12.05 -20.02
N VAL A 240 15.81 -11.21 -20.31
CA VAL A 240 17.03 -11.61 -21.00
C VAL A 240 18.21 -11.29 -20.10
N LEU A 241 19.11 -12.25 -19.92
CA LEU A 241 20.35 -12.03 -19.20
C LEU A 241 21.21 -11.00 -19.96
N ALA A 242 21.69 -10.01 -19.25
CA ALA A 242 22.55 -9.01 -19.86
C ALA A 242 23.90 -9.61 -20.27
N PRO A 243 24.51 -9.15 -21.38
CA PRO A 243 25.79 -9.65 -21.82
C PRO A 243 26.88 -9.54 -20.75
N GLY A 244 27.70 -10.58 -20.63
CA GLY A 244 28.81 -10.66 -19.67
C GLY A 244 28.40 -11.16 -18.28
N LEU A 245 27.15 -11.55 -18.06
CA LEU A 245 26.68 -12.11 -16.79
C LEU A 245 26.46 -13.62 -16.84
N GLU A 246 26.90 -14.30 -17.90
CA GLU A 246 26.72 -15.75 -18.09
C GLU A 246 27.43 -16.57 -16.99
N SER A 247 28.47 -16.03 -16.39
CA SER A 247 29.21 -16.65 -15.29
C SER A 247 28.82 -16.08 -13.91
N ASP A 248 27.80 -15.24 -13.80
CA ASP A 248 27.33 -14.75 -12.50
C ASP A 248 26.67 -15.89 -11.72
N GLU A 249 26.93 -15.98 -10.43
CA GLU A 249 26.33 -17.01 -9.56
C GLU A 249 24.81 -17.00 -9.54
N PHE A 250 24.19 -15.89 -9.96
CA PHE A 250 22.74 -15.69 -10.02
C PHE A 250 22.20 -15.60 -11.46
N ALA A 251 22.97 -16.02 -12.48
CA ALA A 251 22.54 -15.89 -13.87
C ALA A 251 21.12 -16.45 -14.12
N ASP A 252 20.83 -17.66 -13.63
CA ASP A 252 19.52 -18.30 -13.78
C ASP A 252 18.42 -17.57 -12.97
N VAL A 253 18.78 -17.02 -11.80
CA VAL A 253 17.86 -16.24 -10.95
C VAL A 253 17.48 -14.92 -11.62
N LEU A 254 18.46 -14.26 -12.25
CA LEU A 254 18.26 -12.97 -12.91
C LEU A 254 17.30 -13.03 -14.11
N VAL A 255 17.15 -14.21 -14.73
CA VAL A 255 16.16 -14.44 -15.81
C VAL A 255 14.86 -15.08 -15.31
N SER A 256 14.72 -15.32 -14.01
CA SER A 256 13.49 -15.82 -13.40
C SER A 256 12.61 -14.68 -12.92
N ARG A 257 11.28 -14.82 -13.05
CA ARG A 257 10.32 -13.84 -12.51
C ARG A 257 10.13 -13.96 -11.01
N VAL A 258 10.13 -15.18 -10.53
CA VAL A 258 10.02 -15.51 -9.10
C VAL A 258 11.05 -16.59 -8.79
N ALA A 259 11.86 -16.36 -7.77
CA ALA A 259 12.84 -17.35 -7.30
C ALA A 259 12.91 -17.37 -5.77
N PHE A 260 13.13 -18.56 -5.23
CA PHE A 260 13.42 -18.78 -3.83
C PHE A 260 14.83 -19.32 -3.65
N LEU A 261 15.65 -18.62 -2.89
CA LEU A 261 17.03 -18.97 -2.60
C LEU A 261 17.10 -19.49 -1.14
N PRO A 262 17.34 -20.79 -0.95
CA PRO A 262 17.36 -21.36 0.39
C PRO A 262 18.53 -20.85 1.22
N SER A 263 18.28 -20.58 2.49
CA SER A 263 19.27 -20.27 3.51
C SER A 263 19.28 -21.33 4.62
N VAL A 264 20.20 -21.17 5.57
CA VAL A 264 20.30 -22.01 6.76
C VAL A 264 19.99 -21.19 8.02
N PRO A 265 19.47 -21.82 9.09
CA PRO A 265 19.26 -21.13 10.35
C PRO A 265 20.56 -20.59 10.94
N GLU A 266 20.46 -19.48 11.65
CA GLU A 266 21.60 -18.92 12.38
C GLU A 266 22.17 -19.89 13.41
N THR A 267 23.48 -20.14 13.34
CA THR A 267 24.18 -21.05 14.25
C THR A 267 25.62 -20.55 14.54
N PRO A 268 26.00 -20.29 15.80
CA PRO A 268 25.15 -20.30 17.01
C PRO A 268 24.12 -19.17 16.97
N LEU A 269 22.97 -19.39 17.59
CA LEU A 269 21.89 -18.40 17.61
C LEU A 269 22.26 -17.25 18.56
N GLN A 270 22.84 -16.18 18.05
CA GLN A 270 23.12 -14.95 18.81
C GLN A 270 21.86 -14.13 19.04
N SER A 271 21.01 -14.04 18.02
CA SER A 271 19.70 -13.40 18.07
C SER A 271 18.76 -14.06 17.09
N ALA A 272 17.53 -14.35 17.51
CA ALA A 272 16.53 -14.90 16.59
C ALA A 272 16.10 -13.88 15.49
N LYS A 273 16.43 -12.58 15.65
CA LYS A 273 16.03 -11.51 14.74
C LYS A 273 17.11 -11.15 13.72
N ILE A 274 18.14 -11.97 13.57
CA ILE A 274 19.19 -11.86 12.54
C ILE A 274 19.44 -13.22 11.90
N ASN A 275 19.85 -13.22 10.65
CA ASN A 275 20.36 -14.36 9.93
C ASN A 275 21.45 -13.85 8.96
N HIS A 276 22.71 -14.19 9.27
CA HIS A 276 23.86 -13.74 8.49
C HIS A 276 23.86 -14.33 7.09
N SER A 277 23.50 -15.62 6.97
CA SER A 277 23.41 -16.30 5.66
C SER A 277 22.43 -15.58 4.74
N GLU A 278 21.22 -15.24 5.24
CA GLU A 278 20.23 -14.49 4.45
C GLU A 278 20.71 -13.07 4.12
N ALA A 279 21.37 -12.38 5.06
CA ALA A 279 21.85 -11.02 4.82
C ALA A 279 22.93 -10.97 3.73
N GLN A 280 23.90 -11.89 3.79
CA GLN A 280 24.95 -12.00 2.77
C GLN A 280 24.38 -12.39 1.40
N LEU A 281 23.47 -13.36 1.37
CA LEU A 281 22.79 -13.78 0.15
C LEU A 281 22.00 -12.63 -0.46
N THR A 282 21.24 -11.88 0.36
CA THR A 282 20.49 -10.70 -0.07
C THR A 282 21.40 -9.63 -0.65
N ALA A 283 22.55 -9.35 -0.02
CA ALA A 283 23.49 -8.35 -0.49
C ALA A 283 24.12 -8.75 -1.84
N ARG A 284 24.57 -10.01 -1.98
CA ARG A 284 25.11 -10.50 -3.25
C ARG A 284 24.09 -10.49 -4.38
N LEU A 285 22.85 -10.89 -4.09
CA LEU A 285 21.76 -10.84 -5.06
C LEU A 285 21.41 -9.39 -5.45
N ALA A 286 21.44 -8.45 -4.50
CA ALA A 286 21.26 -7.02 -4.80
C ALA A 286 22.35 -6.49 -5.76
N ALA A 287 23.60 -6.92 -5.57
CA ALA A 287 24.70 -6.57 -6.48
C ALA A 287 24.51 -7.21 -7.88
N ALA A 288 24.02 -8.43 -7.96
CA ALA A 288 23.72 -9.09 -9.23
C ALA A 288 22.58 -8.37 -9.98
N VAL A 289 21.50 -7.97 -9.29
CA VAL A 289 20.44 -7.15 -9.87
C VAL A 289 20.98 -5.81 -10.38
N TYR A 290 21.86 -5.16 -9.62
CA TYR A 290 22.52 -3.92 -10.06
C TYR A 290 23.30 -4.14 -11.36
N ARG A 291 24.18 -5.17 -11.42
CA ARG A 291 24.95 -5.50 -12.63
C ARG A 291 24.03 -5.79 -13.84
N GLN A 292 22.93 -6.53 -13.62
CA GLN A 292 21.95 -6.83 -14.67
C GLN A 292 21.33 -5.56 -15.27
N TYR A 293 20.93 -4.61 -14.43
CA TYR A 293 20.33 -3.35 -14.91
C TYR A 293 21.31 -2.45 -15.61
N GLU A 294 22.57 -2.34 -15.12
CA GLU A 294 23.62 -1.56 -15.77
C GLU A 294 24.04 -2.18 -17.11
N ALA A 295 24.33 -3.48 -17.13
CA ALA A 295 24.78 -4.18 -18.34
C ALA A 295 23.68 -4.29 -19.42
N SER A 296 22.40 -4.33 -19.05
CA SER A 296 21.28 -4.30 -20.00
C SER A 296 21.02 -2.91 -20.60
N GLY A 297 21.69 -1.87 -20.13
CA GLY A 297 21.42 -0.48 -20.54
C GLY A 297 20.10 0.10 -19.99
N SER A 298 19.43 -0.61 -19.09
CA SER A 298 18.17 -0.13 -18.50
C SER A 298 18.40 0.96 -17.44
N GLY A 299 19.62 1.06 -16.91
CA GLY A 299 20.00 1.97 -15.83
C GLY A 299 19.42 1.56 -14.47
N PHE A 300 20.20 1.64 -13.40
CA PHE A 300 19.77 1.34 -12.06
C PHE A 300 19.34 2.59 -11.30
N HIS A 301 18.13 2.58 -10.77
CA HIS A 301 17.55 3.64 -9.96
C HIS A 301 17.27 3.14 -8.56
N SER A 302 18.00 3.60 -7.54
CA SER A 302 17.85 3.15 -6.15
C SER A 302 16.40 3.26 -5.61
N ALA A 303 15.67 4.30 -6.01
CA ALA A 303 14.31 4.54 -5.57
C ALA A 303 13.24 3.72 -6.33
N LEU A 304 13.56 3.14 -7.50
CA LEU A 304 12.57 2.50 -8.38
C LEU A 304 12.89 1.04 -8.68
N THR A 305 14.18 0.70 -8.82
CA THR A 305 14.60 -0.60 -9.33
C THR A 305 14.51 -1.68 -8.25
N LEU A 306 15.14 -1.48 -7.09
CA LEU A 306 15.29 -2.53 -6.09
C LEU A 306 14.80 -2.10 -4.72
N GLY A 307 14.14 -3.02 -4.03
CA GLY A 307 13.81 -2.90 -2.63
C GLY A 307 14.00 -4.21 -1.89
N VAL A 308 14.36 -4.14 -0.62
CA VAL A 308 14.55 -5.31 0.24
C VAL A 308 13.58 -5.24 1.41
N ILE A 309 12.77 -6.29 1.57
CA ILE A 309 11.81 -6.43 2.66
C ILE A 309 12.34 -7.44 3.67
N THR A 310 12.30 -7.12 4.95
CA THR A 310 12.61 -8.07 6.02
C THR A 310 11.87 -7.68 7.32
N PRO A 311 11.48 -8.63 8.19
CA PRO A 311 10.59 -8.33 9.32
C PRO A 311 11.26 -7.62 10.51
N TYR A 312 12.60 -7.66 10.62
CA TYR A 312 13.28 -7.20 11.82
C TYR A 312 14.27 -6.07 11.57
N ARG A 313 14.23 -5.03 12.40
CA ARG A 313 15.17 -3.89 12.35
C ARG A 313 16.65 -4.32 12.46
N SER A 314 16.93 -5.36 13.26
CA SER A 314 18.28 -5.93 13.36
C SER A 314 18.76 -6.53 12.03
N GLN A 315 17.86 -7.23 11.32
CA GLN A 315 18.15 -7.79 10.00
C GLN A 315 18.32 -6.68 8.95
N ILE A 316 17.53 -5.61 9.03
CA ILE A 316 17.69 -4.42 8.18
C ILE A 316 19.10 -3.86 8.32
N ALA A 317 19.55 -3.65 9.58
CA ALA A 317 20.88 -3.12 9.84
C ALA A 317 21.99 -4.05 9.32
N LEU A 318 21.81 -5.36 9.50
CA LEU A 318 22.75 -6.37 9.01
C LEU A 318 22.83 -6.38 7.49
N ILE A 319 21.68 -6.42 6.79
CA ILE A 319 21.63 -6.37 5.32
C ILE A 319 22.27 -5.10 4.78
N LYS A 320 21.99 -3.94 5.38
CA LYS A 320 22.62 -2.67 4.98
C LYS A 320 24.13 -2.69 5.16
N ARG A 321 24.62 -3.30 6.23
CA ARG A 321 26.07 -3.48 6.46
C ARG A 321 26.71 -4.38 5.39
N GLU A 322 26.10 -5.51 5.07
CA GLU A 322 26.58 -6.42 4.02
C GLU A 322 26.56 -5.75 2.63
N ILE A 323 25.52 -4.96 2.32
CA ILE A 323 25.46 -4.16 1.08
C ILE A 323 26.58 -3.12 1.03
N ALA A 324 26.80 -2.37 2.11
CA ALA A 324 27.86 -1.36 2.17
C ALA A 324 29.27 -1.97 1.98
N ALA A 325 29.48 -3.18 2.49
CA ALA A 325 30.75 -3.90 2.33
C ALA A 325 31.08 -4.28 0.87
N LEU A 326 30.09 -4.27 -0.03
CA LEU A 326 30.30 -4.53 -1.46
C LEU A 326 30.94 -3.34 -2.21
N GLY A 327 30.98 -2.15 -1.61
CA GLY A 327 31.59 -0.97 -2.21
C GLY A 327 30.86 -0.42 -3.44
N ILE A 328 29.55 -0.70 -3.60
CA ILE A 328 28.71 -0.17 -4.69
C ILE A 328 27.83 0.97 -4.11
N PRO A 329 28.19 2.25 -4.31
CA PRO A 329 27.58 3.38 -3.60
C PRO A 329 26.06 3.48 -3.80
N VAL A 330 25.54 3.28 -5.02
CA VAL A 330 24.11 3.41 -5.35
C VAL A 330 23.25 2.41 -4.61
N LEU A 331 23.79 1.27 -4.19
CA LEU A 331 23.06 0.27 -3.41
C LEU A 331 22.83 0.69 -1.95
N ASN A 332 23.59 1.66 -1.42
CA ASN A 332 23.36 2.18 -0.09
C ASN A 332 22.06 2.99 0.01
N ASP A 333 21.56 3.48 -1.12
CA ASP A 333 20.37 4.32 -1.22
C ASP A 333 19.09 3.52 -1.50
N ILE A 334 19.17 2.20 -1.69
CA ILE A 334 17.95 1.38 -1.86
C ILE A 334 17.18 1.29 -0.55
N LEU A 335 15.86 1.14 -0.67
CA LEU A 335 15.01 0.94 0.50
C LEU A 335 15.18 -0.49 1.03
N VAL A 336 15.73 -0.62 2.24
CA VAL A 336 15.75 -1.87 3.02
C VAL A 336 14.94 -1.61 4.28
N ASP A 337 13.73 -2.18 4.39
CA ASP A 337 12.81 -1.89 5.51
C ASP A 337 11.78 -3.01 5.71
N THR A 338 10.89 -2.84 6.69
CA THR A 338 9.78 -3.75 6.95
C THR A 338 8.66 -3.59 5.91
N VAL A 339 7.77 -4.57 5.85
CA VAL A 339 6.65 -4.58 4.89
C VAL A 339 5.72 -3.36 5.05
N GLU A 340 5.54 -2.88 6.28
CA GLU A 340 4.72 -1.72 6.60
C GLU A 340 5.23 -0.44 5.89
N ARG A 341 6.55 -0.29 5.80
CA ARG A 341 7.19 0.86 5.11
C ARG A 341 7.11 0.77 3.58
N PHE A 342 6.90 -0.42 3.05
CA PHE A 342 6.68 -0.65 1.62
C PHE A 342 5.22 -0.45 1.20
N GLN A 343 4.28 -0.35 2.13
CA GLN A 343 2.88 -0.13 1.79
C GLN A 343 2.71 1.18 0.99
N GLY A 344 1.92 1.13 -0.08
CA GLY A 344 1.77 2.24 -1.03
C GLY A 344 2.94 2.45 -2.00
N SER A 345 4.04 1.68 -1.89
CA SER A 345 5.17 1.76 -2.82
C SER A 345 5.29 0.53 -3.71
N GLU A 346 6.13 0.60 -4.73
CA GLU A 346 6.45 -0.52 -5.62
C GLU A 346 7.91 -0.42 -6.11
N ARG A 347 8.49 -1.55 -6.51
CA ARG A 347 9.82 -1.63 -7.13
C ARG A 347 9.76 -2.58 -8.31
N ASP A 348 10.69 -2.43 -9.23
CA ASP A 348 10.81 -3.40 -10.32
C ASP A 348 11.19 -4.78 -9.77
N VAL A 349 12.12 -4.83 -8.84
CA VAL A 349 12.59 -6.03 -8.16
C VAL A 349 12.40 -5.90 -6.64
N ILE A 350 11.83 -6.91 -6.02
CA ILE A 350 11.77 -7.05 -4.55
C ILE A 350 12.59 -8.27 -4.14
N ILE A 351 13.43 -8.12 -3.12
CA ILE A 351 14.04 -9.22 -2.40
C ILE A 351 13.37 -9.30 -1.03
N TYR A 352 12.78 -10.45 -0.68
CA TYR A 352 12.17 -10.68 0.62
C TYR A 352 13.01 -11.68 1.44
N SER A 353 13.70 -11.19 2.47
CA SER A 353 14.42 -12.00 3.46
C SER A 353 13.48 -12.30 4.62
N PHE A 354 13.07 -13.56 4.77
CA PHE A 354 12.11 -13.97 5.81
C PHE A 354 12.70 -13.95 7.21
N CYS A 355 13.99 -14.16 7.36
CA CYS A 355 14.72 -14.14 8.64
C CYS A 355 14.04 -14.99 9.72
N VAL A 356 13.69 -16.24 9.39
CA VAL A 356 13.08 -17.21 10.29
C VAL A 356 14.11 -18.24 10.70
N ASN A 357 14.54 -18.21 11.96
CA ASN A 357 15.50 -19.13 12.56
C ASN A 357 14.84 -20.16 13.50
N ARG A 358 13.61 -19.90 13.93
CA ARG A 358 12.81 -20.72 14.85
C ARG A 358 11.34 -20.68 14.48
N THR A 359 10.64 -21.79 14.66
CA THR A 359 9.22 -21.94 14.30
C THR A 359 8.28 -20.88 14.91
N TYR A 360 8.51 -20.50 16.17
CA TYR A 360 7.65 -19.52 16.83
C TYR A 360 7.63 -18.15 16.12
N GLN A 361 8.67 -17.84 15.33
CA GLN A 361 8.74 -16.57 14.59
C GLN A 361 7.70 -16.47 13.48
N LEU A 362 7.19 -17.59 12.97
CA LEU A 362 6.12 -17.61 11.97
C LEU A 362 4.86 -16.86 12.45
N LYS A 363 4.58 -16.90 13.78
CA LYS A 363 3.46 -16.14 14.36
C LYS A 363 3.63 -14.62 14.28
N PHE A 364 4.86 -14.12 14.23
CA PHE A 364 5.17 -12.69 14.11
C PHE A 364 5.38 -12.26 12.65
N LEU A 365 5.79 -13.21 11.81
CA LEU A 365 5.97 -13.00 10.40
C LEU A 365 4.63 -12.72 9.71
N ALA A 366 3.60 -13.51 10.04
CA ALA A 366 2.29 -13.47 9.45
C ALA A 366 1.35 -12.47 10.13
N ASN A 367 0.41 -11.92 9.36
CA ASN A 367 -0.79 -11.22 9.84
C ASN A 367 -2.00 -11.90 9.22
N LEU A 368 -2.53 -12.90 9.96
CA LEU A 368 -3.56 -13.78 9.44
C LEU A 368 -4.95 -13.22 9.66
N THR A 369 -5.78 -13.32 8.64
CA THR A 369 -7.24 -13.11 8.70
C THR A 369 -7.92 -14.23 7.93
N GLU A 370 -9.14 -14.56 8.33
CA GLU A 370 -9.95 -15.55 7.63
C GLU A 370 -11.09 -14.87 6.88
N GLU A 371 -11.26 -15.22 5.63
CA GLU A 371 -12.39 -14.80 4.81
C GLU A 371 -13.02 -16.00 4.10
N ARG A 372 -14.25 -16.34 4.45
CA ARG A 372 -15.01 -17.45 3.84
C ARG A 372 -14.27 -18.80 3.85
N GLY A 373 -13.62 -19.11 4.96
CA GLY A 373 -12.84 -20.34 5.11
C GLY A 373 -11.45 -20.32 4.48
N VAL A 374 -11.02 -19.20 3.89
CA VAL A 374 -9.67 -19.03 3.33
C VAL A 374 -8.83 -18.15 4.24
N TRP A 375 -7.67 -18.66 4.64
CA TRP A 375 -6.70 -17.89 5.42
C TRP A 375 -5.87 -16.99 4.51
N ILE A 376 -5.80 -15.72 4.87
CA ILE A 376 -5.04 -14.69 4.15
C ILE A 376 -3.96 -14.15 5.07
N ASP A 377 -2.69 -14.21 4.64
CA ASP A 377 -1.62 -13.48 5.29
C ASP A 377 -1.46 -12.09 4.64
N ARG A 378 -1.95 -11.07 5.34
CA ARG A 378 -1.95 -9.69 4.89
C ARG A 378 -0.54 -9.12 4.72
N LYS A 379 0.43 -9.52 5.58
CA LYS A 379 1.84 -9.11 5.46
C LYS A 379 2.49 -9.71 4.23
N LEU A 380 2.33 -11.02 4.04
CA LEU A 380 2.85 -11.72 2.88
C LEU A 380 2.25 -11.13 1.60
N ASN A 381 0.94 -10.94 1.55
CA ASN A 381 0.26 -10.35 0.40
C ASN A 381 0.85 -8.97 0.04
N VAL A 382 1.06 -8.10 1.03
CA VAL A 382 1.69 -6.79 0.77
C VAL A 382 3.10 -6.98 0.25
N ALA A 383 3.94 -7.81 0.89
CA ALA A 383 5.33 -8.01 0.48
C ALA A 383 5.46 -8.45 -0.98
N LEU A 384 4.71 -9.51 -1.35
CA LEU A 384 4.76 -10.09 -2.70
C LEU A 384 4.26 -9.09 -3.76
N THR A 385 3.20 -8.35 -3.45
CA THR A 385 2.56 -7.42 -4.39
C THR A 385 3.30 -6.08 -4.55
N ARG A 386 4.47 -5.89 -3.93
CA ARG A 386 5.34 -4.72 -4.16
C ARG A 386 6.21 -4.87 -5.40
N ALA A 387 6.47 -6.08 -5.85
CA ALA A 387 7.27 -6.37 -7.03
C ALA A 387 6.49 -6.09 -8.33
N ARG A 388 7.13 -5.40 -9.26
CA ARG A 388 6.57 -5.17 -10.60
C ARG A 388 7.01 -6.23 -11.59
N LYS A 389 8.32 -6.51 -11.66
CA LYS A 389 8.93 -7.37 -12.67
C LYS A 389 9.46 -8.68 -12.11
N GLN A 390 10.10 -8.64 -10.93
CA GLN A 390 10.73 -9.82 -10.32
C GLN A 390 10.57 -9.82 -8.80
N LEU A 391 10.42 -11.01 -8.26
CA LEU A 391 10.31 -11.27 -6.84
C LEU A 391 11.31 -12.36 -6.45
N PHE A 392 12.28 -12.03 -5.62
CA PHE A 392 13.24 -12.97 -5.08
C PHE A 392 13.00 -13.12 -3.57
N MET A 393 13.11 -14.32 -3.09
CA MET A 393 12.86 -14.65 -1.69
C MET A 393 14.01 -15.46 -1.14
N THR A 394 14.37 -15.24 0.12
CA THR A 394 15.36 -16.06 0.82
C THR A 394 14.90 -16.38 2.23
N GLY A 395 15.17 -17.61 2.66
CA GLY A 395 14.73 -18.10 3.97
C GLY A 395 15.06 -19.57 4.16
N VAL A 396 14.68 -20.09 5.31
CA VAL A 396 14.90 -21.49 5.69
C VAL A 396 13.68 -22.35 5.31
N PRO A 397 13.71 -23.15 4.23
CA PRO A 397 12.52 -23.79 3.65
C PRO A 397 11.75 -24.67 4.64
N TYR A 398 12.43 -25.52 5.41
CA TYR A 398 11.78 -26.46 6.31
C TYR A 398 11.08 -25.76 7.51
N LEU A 399 11.54 -24.56 7.90
CA LEU A 399 10.86 -23.75 8.90
C LEU A 399 9.63 -23.07 8.31
N LEU A 400 9.75 -22.48 7.13
CA LEU A 400 8.65 -21.81 6.45
C LEU A 400 7.51 -22.78 6.15
N ARG A 401 7.81 -24.00 5.70
CA ARG A 401 6.82 -25.05 5.42
C ARG A 401 5.96 -25.48 6.61
N GLN A 402 6.29 -25.06 7.83
CA GLN A 402 5.44 -25.31 8.99
C GLN A 402 4.18 -24.41 9.05
N ASN A 403 4.11 -23.38 8.20
CA ASN A 403 2.89 -22.62 7.97
C ASN A 403 2.32 -22.99 6.59
N PRO A 404 1.04 -23.38 6.49
CA PRO A 404 0.43 -23.83 5.24
C PRO A 404 0.53 -22.84 4.08
N ILE A 405 0.38 -21.53 4.34
CA ILE A 405 0.45 -20.50 3.29
C ILE A 405 1.88 -20.41 2.72
N TYR A 406 2.90 -20.48 3.59
CA TYR A 406 4.29 -20.46 3.14
C TYR A 406 4.71 -21.78 2.49
N ALA A 407 4.12 -22.92 2.89
CA ALA A 407 4.31 -24.19 2.23
C ALA A 407 3.80 -24.14 0.78
N ASP A 408 2.58 -23.66 0.57
CA ASP A 408 1.98 -23.47 -0.76
C ASP A 408 2.77 -22.48 -1.63
N LEU A 409 3.26 -21.38 -1.03
CA LEU A 409 4.16 -20.45 -1.73
C LEU A 409 5.42 -21.16 -2.22
N LEU A 410 6.08 -21.96 -1.35
CA LEU A 410 7.30 -22.68 -1.71
C LEU A 410 7.05 -23.74 -2.77
N ASP A 411 5.90 -24.43 -2.73
CA ASP A 411 5.52 -25.44 -3.74
C ASP A 411 5.23 -24.81 -5.11
N THR A 412 4.88 -23.52 -5.13
CA THR A 412 4.65 -22.78 -6.37
C THR A 412 5.97 -22.33 -7.02
N VAL A 413 7.05 -22.17 -6.23
CA VAL A 413 8.29 -21.50 -6.67
C VAL A 413 9.49 -22.46 -6.76
N LEU A 414 9.54 -23.52 -5.95
CA LEU A 414 10.57 -24.56 -5.95
C LEU A 414 10.17 -25.75 -6.83
#